data_4a2c0ca537f73aa1dbd12085d0ef9782
#
_entry.id   4a2c0ca537f73aa1dbd12085d0ef9782
#
_cell.length_a   1.000
_cell.length_b   1.000
_cell.length_c   1.000
_cell.angle_alpha   90.00
_cell.angle_beta   90.00
_cell.angle_gamma   90.00
#
_symmetry.space_group_name_H-M   'P 1'
#
loop_
_entity.id
_entity.type
_entity.pdbx_description
1 polymer ?
#
loop_
_entity_poly.entity_id
_entity_poly.type
_entity_poly.pdbx_seq_one_letter_code
_entity_poly.pdbx_strand_id
1 'polypeptide(L)'
;MNSNRDVWNEVLKILQKNLTGTAIDTWFSDCVPIDITDCTVVLAVKNSFVRDVLINRFSDQIKNALYELFACDFELMILAGEDEVATYSETKKSSKNEIPEMIEYTFDRFIVGDSNKFAYAAAKAVANHCGGREYNPLFIYGNSGLGKTHLLFAIAHSVNESDPSKKIAYVKGDEFTNKLVKSLQERRMDEFRNEFRNVDLFLIDDIQFIAGKTSTQEEFFNTFNAIYESGNQIVITSDRPPKEMSTLEDRLRSRFEGGILADIQPPDFETRVVITRNKAAQLGLVLSNDSVEYIANNVTANIRQIEGVIKSLTAYKEIISGVITPEYVKRAIESVTKIGEYIPSPERIITQTARYYNLSDEDIKGQNRSKNTTEARQIAMYLMRSLTNLSLKDIGEQLGRNHATVLSSIRKIEDLIQSDKNMAARIRDISSNINST
;
A
#
# COMPACT_ATOMS: atom_id res chain seq x y z
N MET A 1 -23.18 13.11 8.63
CA MET A 1 -23.10 13.00 10.11
C MET A 1 -21.67 13.31 10.48
N ASN A 2 -21.44 14.46 11.11
CA ASN A 2 -20.07 15.00 11.22
C ASN A 2 -19.46 14.90 12.62
N SER A 3 -20.11 14.24 13.59
CA SER A 3 -19.53 13.98 14.91
C SER A 3 -20.06 12.69 15.52
N ASN A 4 -19.26 12.06 16.42
CA ASN A 4 -19.69 10.89 17.21
C ASN A 4 -21.01 11.13 17.95
N ARG A 5 -21.25 12.37 18.33
CA ARG A 5 -22.46 12.80 19.04
C ARG A 5 -23.71 12.76 18.15
N ASP A 6 -23.57 13.12 16.87
CA ASP A 6 -24.68 13.06 15.91
C ASP A 6 -25.09 11.61 15.65
N VAL A 7 -24.12 10.72 15.50
CA VAL A 7 -24.34 9.27 15.32
C VAL A 7 -25.04 8.70 16.57
N TRP A 8 -24.56 9.01 17.76
CA TRP A 8 -25.15 8.53 19.00
C TRP A 8 -26.59 8.99 19.19
N ASN A 9 -26.90 10.23 18.82
CA ASN A 9 -28.26 10.74 18.85
C ASN A 9 -29.21 9.95 17.93
N GLU A 10 -28.75 9.49 16.78
CA GLU A 10 -29.56 8.62 15.90
C GLU A 10 -29.74 7.21 16.52
N VAL A 11 -28.70 6.66 17.16
CA VAL A 11 -28.82 5.41 17.92
C VAL A 11 -29.86 5.54 19.04
N LEU A 12 -29.84 6.63 19.80
CA LEU A 12 -30.81 6.90 20.85
C LEU A 12 -32.24 6.98 20.32
N LYS A 13 -32.47 7.57 19.15
CA LYS A 13 -33.80 7.61 18.49
C LYS A 13 -34.31 6.21 18.16
N ILE A 14 -33.43 5.31 17.72
CA ILE A 14 -33.81 3.91 17.45
C ILE A 14 -34.11 3.19 18.76
N LEU A 15 -33.27 3.37 19.79
CA LEU A 15 -33.49 2.80 21.11
C LEU A 15 -34.80 3.26 21.76
N GLN A 16 -35.20 4.52 21.57
CA GLN A 16 -36.48 5.07 22.03
C GLN A 16 -37.72 4.37 21.45
N LYS A 17 -37.59 3.74 20.28
CA LYS A 17 -38.72 2.94 19.73
C LYS A 17 -38.91 1.62 20.45
N ASN A 18 -37.85 1.08 21.06
CA ASN A 18 -37.84 -0.26 21.66
C ASN A 18 -37.74 -0.28 23.19
N LEU A 19 -37.41 0.85 23.80
CA LEU A 19 -37.23 1.01 25.24
C LEU A 19 -38.19 2.06 25.80
N THR A 20 -38.54 1.91 27.10
CA THR A 20 -39.33 2.92 27.78
C THR A 20 -38.56 4.21 28.00
N GLY A 21 -39.25 5.36 27.97
CA GLY A 21 -38.64 6.67 28.22
C GLY A 21 -37.84 6.68 29.54
N THR A 22 -38.38 6.09 30.58
CA THR A 22 -37.71 5.99 31.88
C THR A 22 -36.37 5.22 31.81
N ALA A 23 -36.29 4.17 30.98
CA ALA A 23 -35.05 3.43 30.78
C ALA A 23 -34.00 4.27 30.05
N ILE A 24 -34.42 5.04 29.05
CA ILE A 24 -33.53 5.95 28.31
C ILE A 24 -32.99 7.05 29.22
N ASP A 25 -33.88 7.70 29.98
CA ASP A 25 -33.51 8.80 30.88
C ASP A 25 -32.59 8.33 32.01
N THR A 26 -32.79 7.09 32.51
CA THR A 26 -32.01 6.57 33.64
C THR A 26 -30.62 6.05 33.23
N TRP A 27 -30.50 5.38 32.09
CA TRP A 27 -29.30 4.62 31.76
C TRP A 27 -28.50 5.21 30.59
N PHE A 28 -29.12 5.99 29.73
CA PHE A 28 -28.46 6.49 28.52
C PHE A 28 -28.24 8.01 28.50
N SER A 29 -28.89 8.77 29.40
CA SER A 29 -28.76 10.24 29.44
C SER A 29 -27.31 10.72 29.69
N ASP A 30 -26.55 9.97 30.51
CA ASP A 30 -25.16 10.28 30.85
C ASP A 30 -24.14 9.55 29.98
N CYS A 31 -24.57 8.82 28.95
CA CYS A 31 -23.68 8.15 28.04
C CYS A 31 -23.06 9.16 27.03
N VAL A 32 -21.75 9.26 27.03
CA VAL A 32 -21.00 10.12 26.11
C VAL A 32 -20.27 9.26 25.10
N PRO A 33 -20.54 9.40 23.80
CA PRO A 33 -19.78 8.68 22.76
C PRO A 33 -18.38 9.29 22.66
N ILE A 34 -17.37 8.49 23.00
CA ILE A 34 -15.96 8.87 22.92
C ILE A 34 -15.45 8.62 21.52
N ASP A 35 -15.77 7.43 20.97
CA ASP A 35 -15.31 7.02 19.66
C ASP A 35 -16.31 6.12 18.95
N ILE A 36 -16.42 6.29 17.61
CA ILE A 36 -17.19 5.42 16.73
C ILE A 36 -16.35 5.25 15.47
N THR A 37 -15.71 4.10 15.35
CA THR A 37 -14.86 3.71 14.22
C THR A 37 -15.39 2.43 13.59
N ASP A 38 -14.85 2.01 12.48
CA ASP A 38 -15.36 1.07 11.48
C ASP A 38 -16.18 -0.14 11.99
N CYS A 39 -15.92 -0.66 13.18
CA CYS A 39 -16.72 -1.76 13.80
C CYS A 39 -16.73 -1.68 15.33
N THR A 40 -16.38 -0.54 15.93
CA THR A 40 -16.31 -0.40 17.38
C THR A 40 -16.99 0.89 17.84
N VAL A 41 -17.81 0.80 18.87
CA VAL A 41 -18.38 1.96 19.59
C VAL A 41 -17.82 1.99 21.01
N VAL A 42 -17.23 3.15 21.36
CA VAL A 42 -16.72 3.40 22.72
C VAL A 42 -17.57 4.47 23.38
N LEU A 43 -18.22 4.09 24.49
CA LEU A 43 -19.06 4.96 25.29
C LEU A 43 -18.38 5.23 26.63
N ALA A 44 -18.43 6.46 27.13
CA ALA A 44 -18.10 6.78 28.50
C ALA A 44 -19.37 6.87 29.33
N VAL A 45 -19.30 6.33 30.56
CA VAL A 45 -20.37 6.38 31.55
C VAL A 45 -19.82 6.81 32.91
N LYS A 46 -20.68 7.28 33.77
CA LYS A 46 -20.33 7.92 35.05
C LYS A 46 -19.64 6.97 36.05
N ASN A 47 -19.98 5.69 36.04
CA ASN A 47 -19.43 4.70 36.97
C ASN A 47 -19.59 3.27 36.45
N SER A 48 -18.93 2.32 37.15
CA SER A 48 -18.96 0.89 36.82
C SER A 48 -20.33 0.25 36.92
N PHE A 49 -21.20 0.74 37.81
CA PHE A 49 -22.55 0.19 37.95
C PHE A 49 -23.38 0.44 36.68
N VAL A 50 -23.35 1.65 36.13
CA VAL A 50 -24.01 1.97 34.84
C VAL A 50 -23.44 1.14 33.71
N ARG A 51 -22.12 0.98 33.66
CA ARG A 51 -21.44 0.12 32.69
C ARG A 51 -21.99 -1.31 32.73
N ASP A 52 -22.01 -1.90 33.91
CA ASP A 52 -22.43 -3.29 34.10
C ASP A 52 -23.91 -3.50 33.70
N VAL A 53 -24.77 -2.53 34.01
CA VAL A 53 -26.17 -2.56 33.56
C VAL A 53 -26.29 -2.46 32.04
N LEU A 54 -25.52 -1.55 31.40
CA LEU A 54 -25.56 -1.40 29.94
C LEU A 54 -25.03 -2.65 29.24
N ILE A 55 -23.93 -3.23 29.70
CA ILE A 55 -23.36 -4.45 29.12
C ILE A 55 -24.33 -5.64 29.30
N ASN A 56 -24.81 -5.88 30.51
CA ASN A 56 -25.58 -7.08 30.80
C ASN A 56 -27.03 -7.03 30.33
N ARG A 57 -27.59 -5.83 30.20
CA ARG A 57 -29.04 -5.68 29.96
C ARG A 57 -29.37 -5.00 28.61
N PHE A 58 -28.50 -4.16 28.12
CA PHE A 58 -28.78 -3.32 26.92
C PHE A 58 -27.79 -3.49 25.79
N SER A 59 -26.76 -4.34 25.91
CA SER A 59 -25.74 -4.57 24.90
C SER A 59 -26.34 -4.96 23.54
N ASP A 60 -27.28 -5.90 23.53
CA ASP A 60 -27.88 -6.38 22.29
C ASP A 60 -28.74 -5.32 21.63
N GLN A 61 -29.45 -4.51 22.40
CA GLN A 61 -30.29 -3.42 21.89
C GLN A 61 -29.40 -2.33 21.27
N ILE A 62 -28.27 -2.00 21.91
CA ILE A 62 -27.31 -1.01 21.36
C ILE A 62 -26.70 -1.54 20.05
N LYS A 63 -26.25 -2.81 20.02
CA LYS A 63 -25.68 -3.43 18.83
C LYS A 63 -26.69 -3.53 17.70
N ASN A 64 -27.94 -3.90 17.99
CA ASN A 64 -29.00 -3.95 16.99
C ASN A 64 -29.33 -2.56 16.41
N ALA A 65 -29.35 -1.51 17.25
CA ALA A 65 -29.57 -0.14 16.79
C ALA A 65 -28.42 0.36 15.90
N LEU A 66 -27.17 -0.02 16.21
CA LEU A 66 -26.00 0.28 15.37
C LEU A 66 -26.06 -0.50 14.04
N TYR A 67 -26.45 -1.77 14.08
CA TYR A 67 -26.64 -2.59 12.89
C TYR A 67 -27.73 -2.01 11.96
N GLU A 68 -28.83 -1.50 12.52
CA GLU A 68 -29.88 -0.83 11.74
C GLU A 68 -29.39 0.43 11.00
N LEU A 69 -28.42 1.15 11.58
CA LEU A 69 -27.87 2.37 11.01
C LEU A 69 -26.75 2.11 9.98
N PHE A 70 -25.92 1.10 10.22
CA PHE A 70 -24.66 0.93 9.46
C PHE A 70 -24.58 -0.40 8.68
N ALA A 71 -25.52 -1.32 8.89
CA ALA A 71 -25.56 -2.66 8.28
C ALA A 71 -24.27 -3.48 8.52
N CYS A 72 -23.59 -3.25 9.65
CA CYS A 72 -22.41 -4.01 10.10
C CYS A 72 -22.48 -4.29 11.62
N ASP A 73 -21.80 -5.37 12.05
CA ASP A 73 -21.72 -5.72 13.46
C ASP A 73 -20.71 -4.83 14.18
N PHE A 74 -21.12 -4.26 15.32
CA PHE A 74 -20.28 -3.42 16.15
C PHE A 74 -19.87 -4.13 17.45
N GLU A 75 -18.60 -3.98 17.83
CA GLU A 75 -18.15 -4.22 19.19
C GLU A 75 -18.46 -3.02 20.07
N LEU A 76 -19.02 -3.31 21.26
CA LEU A 76 -19.37 -2.28 22.24
C LEU A 76 -18.36 -2.29 23.39
N MET A 77 -17.67 -1.16 23.57
CA MET A 77 -16.77 -0.91 24.68
C MET A 77 -17.36 0.22 25.55
N ILE A 78 -17.45 0.00 26.86
CA ILE A 78 -17.97 1.01 27.79
C ILE A 78 -16.94 1.29 28.87
N LEU A 79 -16.51 2.54 28.96
CA LEU A 79 -15.52 3.06 29.90
C LEU A 79 -16.25 3.68 31.10
N ALA A 80 -15.81 3.38 32.31
CA ALA A 80 -16.45 3.85 33.53
C ALA A 80 -15.53 4.81 34.30
N GLY A 81 -15.97 6.08 34.40
CA GLY A 81 -15.23 7.11 35.11
C GLY A 81 -14.17 7.83 34.26
N GLU A 82 -13.64 8.92 34.80
CA GLU A 82 -12.68 9.78 34.09
C GLU A 82 -11.30 9.11 33.87
N ASP A 83 -10.89 8.24 34.81
CA ASP A 83 -9.59 7.56 34.73
C ASP A 83 -9.53 6.57 33.57
N GLU A 84 -10.58 5.76 33.34
CA GLU A 84 -10.63 4.83 32.19
C GLU A 84 -10.69 5.60 30.86
N VAL A 85 -11.40 6.73 30.82
CA VAL A 85 -11.49 7.60 29.65
C VAL A 85 -10.14 8.27 29.37
N ALA A 86 -9.43 8.72 30.40
CA ALA A 86 -8.09 9.29 30.27
C ALA A 86 -7.10 8.23 29.75
N THR A 87 -7.10 7.05 30.35
CA THR A 87 -6.26 5.91 29.92
C THR A 87 -6.56 5.52 28.47
N TYR A 88 -7.84 5.40 28.09
CA TYR A 88 -8.23 5.13 26.71
C TYR A 88 -7.77 6.23 25.75
N SER A 89 -7.91 7.49 26.15
CA SER A 89 -7.47 8.66 25.35
C SER A 89 -5.96 8.72 25.20
N GLU A 90 -5.20 8.33 26.22
CA GLU A 90 -3.73 8.21 26.18
C GLU A 90 -3.30 7.02 25.31
N THR A 91 -3.94 5.87 25.49
CA THR A 91 -3.70 4.69 24.65
C THR A 91 -4.03 4.97 23.17
N LYS A 92 -5.11 5.72 22.91
CA LYS A 92 -5.48 6.12 21.55
C LYS A 92 -4.56 7.19 20.96
N LYS A 93 -3.96 8.04 21.78
CA LYS A 93 -2.91 8.98 21.34
C LYS A 93 -1.61 8.23 20.99
N SER A 94 -1.26 7.19 21.73
CA SER A 94 -0.15 6.30 21.40
C SER A 94 -0.45 5.41 20.19
N SER A 95 -1.68 4.88 20.07
CA SER A 95 -2.10 4.07 18.92
C SER A 95 -2.33 4.85 17.62
N LYS A 96 -2.46 6.18 17.67
CA LYS A 96 -2.43 7.01 16.43
C LYS A 96 -1.10 6.94 15.69
N ASN A 97 -0.04 6.46 16.33
CA ASN A 97 1.26 6.20 15.72
C ASN A 97 1.45 4.70 15.34
N GLU A 98 0.55 3.80 15.72
CA GLU A 98 0.61 2.40 15.30
C GLU A 98 -0.07 2.25 13.94
N ILE A 99 0.74 2.12 12.90
CA ILE A 99 0.32 1.63 11.61
C ILE A 99 0.09 0.12 11.81
N PRO A 100 -1.14 -0.43 11.63
CA PRO A 100 -1.45 -1.83 11.96
C PRO A 100 -0.49 -2.84 11.31
N GLU A 101 0.04 -2.51 10.13
CA GLU A 101 1.00 -3.33 9.41
C GLU A 101 2.38 -3.41 10.10
N MET A 102 2.70 -2.49 11.02
CA MET A 102 3.98 -2.54 11.77
C MET A 102 4.12 -3.80 12.62
N ILE A 103 3.02 -4.37 13.13
CA ILE A 103 3.05 -5.55 14.01
C ILE A 103 3.53 -6.80 13.26
N GLU A 104 3.22 -6.92 11.97
CA GLU A 104 3.58 -8.09 11.17
C GLU A 104 4.99 -8.00 10.57
N TYR A 105 5.49 -6.80 10.31
CA TYR A 105 6.75 -6.57 9.62
C TYR A 105 7.85 -6.11 10.57
N THR A 106 8.59 -7.08 11.13
CA THR A 106 9.72 -6.84 12.03
C THR A 106 11.03 -7.31 11.40
N PHE A 107 12.16 -6.82 11.91
CA PHE A 107 13.49 -7.30 11.48
C PHE A 107 13.67 -8.80 11.72
N ASP A 108 13.13 -9.36 12.80
CA ASP A 108 13.27 -10.80 13.13
C ASP A 108 12.50 -11.71 12.18
N ARG A 109 11.43 -11.18 11.55
CA ARG A 109 10.65 -11.92 10.54
C ARG A 109 11.20 -11.75 9.12
N PHE A 110 12.16 -10.85 8.93
CA PHE A 110 12.79 -10.65 7.64
C PHE A 110 13.88 -11.68 7.40
N ILE A 111 13.79 -12.43 6.31
CA ILE A 111 14.77 -13.45 5.96
C ILE A 111 15.90 -12.81 5.18
N VAL A 112 17.10 -12.86 5.78
CA VAL A 112 18.30 -12.29 5.20
C VAL A 112 19.01 -13.32 4.33
N GLY A 113 19.35 -12.93 3.12
CA GLY A 113 20.19 -13.68 2.18
C GLY A 113 21.18 -12.74 1.49
N ASP A 114 22.02 -13.27 0.62
CA ASP A 114 23.03 -12.46 -0.09
C ASP A 114 22.40 -11.34 -0.93
N SER A 115 21.20 -11.58 -1.46
CA SER A 115 20.46 -10.64 -2.31
C SER A 115 19.91 -9.41 -1.60
N ASN A 116 19.84 -9.39 -0.26
CA ASN A 116 19.21 -8.33 0.53
C ASN A 116 19.97 -7.92 1.78
N LYS A 117 21.12 -8.54 2.07
CA LYS A 117 21.88 -8.32 3.31
C LYS A 117 22.33 -6.87 3.50
N PHE A 118 22.67 -6.17 2.41
CA PHE A 118 23.06 -4.76 2.50
C PHE A 118 21.87 -3.87 2.84
N ALA A 119 20.73 -4.08 2.18
CA ALA A 119 19.50 -3.33 2.47
C ALA A 119 19.02 -3.58 3.91
N TYR A 120 19.09 -4.82 4.40
CA TYR A 120 18.78 -5.17 5.78
C TYR A 120 19.72 -4.47 6.79
N ALA A 121 21.02 -4.51 6.54
CA ALA A 121 22.01 -3.87 7.42
C ALA A 121 21.83 -2.34 7.46
N ALA A 122 21.60 -1.71 6.31
CA ALA A 122 21.32 -0.28 6.20
C ALA A 122 20.02 0.10 6.93
N ALA A 123 18.95 -0.67 6.75
CA ALA A 123 17.69 -0.47 7.45
C ALA A 123 17.86 -0.59 8.98
N LYS A 124 18.62 -1.58 9.45
CA LYS A 124 18.90 -1.76 10.88
C LYS A 124 19.76 -0.63 11.45
N ALA A 125 20.73 -0.13 10.68
CA ALA A 125 21.54 1.02 11.07
C ALA A 125 20.70 2.28 11.23
N VAL A 126 19.77 2.55 10.28
CA VAL A 126 18.82 3.65 10.35
C VAL A 126 17.90 3.52 11.57
N ALA A 127 17.38 2.32 11.84
CA ALA A 127 16.51 2.10 13.00
C ALA A 127 17.23 2.38 14.34
N ASN A 128 18.49 1.96 14.45
CA ASN A 128 19.29 2.16 15.65
C ASN A 128 19.77 3.62 15.84
N HIS A 129 19.91 4.37 14.76
CA HIS A 129 20.43 5.76 14.75
C HIS A 129 19.46 6.68 14.03
N CYS A 130 18.16 6.57 14.34
CA CYS A 130 17.12 7.38 13.72
C CYS A 130 17.31 8.86 14.06
N GLY A 131 17.61 9.65 13.03
CA GLY A 131 17.98 11.06 13.13
C GLY A 131 19.50 11.22 13.01
N GLY A 132 19.92 11.92 12.00
CA GLY A 132 21.33 12.15 11.68
C GLY A 132 21.53 12.25 10.17
N ARG A 133 22.73 12.62 9.75
CA ARG A 133 23.04 12.83 8.33
C ARG A 133 23.70 11.61 7.66
N GLU A 134 24.25 10.68 8.47
CA GLU A 134 25.08 9.58 7.94
C GLU A 134 24.32 8.58 7.07
N TYR A 135 23.06 8.30 7.42
CA TYR A 135 22.20 7.32 6.73
C TYR A 135 20.95 7.96 6.14
N ASN A 136 21.01 9.26 5.78
CA ASN A 136 19.83 10.03 5.41
C ASN A 136 20.00 10.72 4.03
N PRO A 137 19.10 10.47 3.07
CA PRO A 137 18.03 9.48 3.10
C PRO A 137 18.53 8.04 2.92
N LEU A 138 17.77 7.07 3.42
CA LEU A 138 17.90 5.68 3.00
C LEU A 138 16.93 5.42 1.84
N PHE A 139 17.48 5.02 0.71
CA PHE A 139 16.71 4.71 -0.50
C PHE A 139 16.81 3.22 -0.82
N ILE A 140 15.74 2.45 -0.58
CA ILE A 140 15.67 1.01 -0.82
C ILE A 140 14.98 0.77 -2.16
N TYR A 141 15.64 0.07 -3.08
CA TYR A 141 15.04 -0.20 -4.39
C TYR A 141 15.17 -1.67 -4.80
N GLY A 142 14.35 -2.07 -5.76
CA GLY A 142 14.30 -3.43 -6.32
C GLY A 142 12.92 -3.78 -6.81
N ASN A 143 12.78 -4.85 -7.56
CA ASN A 143 11.53 -5.27 -8.17
C ASN A 143 10.38 -5.42 -7.13
N SER A 144 9.15 -5.41 -7.62
CA SER A 144 7.97 -5.58 -6.74
C SER A 144 7.99 -6.94 -6.02
N GLY A 145 7.56 -6.92 -4.73
CA GLY A 145 7.41 -8.15 -3.95
C GLY A 145 8.71 -8.73 -3.37
N LEU A 146 9.81 -7.97 -3.30
CA LEU A 146 11.09 -8.40 -2.73
C LEU A 146 11.29 -8.05 -1.24
N GLY A 147 10.30 -7.40 -0.60
CA GLY A 147 10.35 -7.09 0.83
C GLY A 147 10.74 -5.65 1.17
N LYS A 148 10.73 -4.69 0.23
CA LYS A 148 11.00 -3.27 0.48
C LYS A 148 10.11 -2.69 1.58
N THR A 149 8.79 -2.83 1.41
CA THR A 149 7.78 -2.39 2.38
C THR A 149 7.98 -3.06 3.75
N HIS A 150 8.42 -4.33 3.78
CA HIS A 150 8.75 -5.03 5.02
C HIS A 150 9.88 -4.30 5.77
N LEU A 151 10.99 -4.00 5.10
CA LEU A 151 12.10 -3.28 5.74
C LEU A 151 11.69 -1.88 6.19
N LEU A 152 10.86 -1.20 5.41
CA LEU A 152 10.33 0.12 5.76
C LEU A 152 9.51 0.08 7.06
N PHE A 153 8.61 -0.89 7.21
CA PHE A 153 7.86 -1.08 8.46
C PHE A 153 8.70 -1.65 9.59
N ALA A 154 9.70 -2.50 9.30
CA ALA A 154 10.62 -2.98 10.32
C ALA A 154 11.43 -1.83 10.96
N ILE A 155 11.84 -0.83 10.17
CA ILE A 155 12.44 0.41 10.70
C ILE A 155 11.45 1.13 11.61
N ALA A 156 10.22 1.36 11.13
CA ALA A 156 9.18 2.06 11.89
C ALA A 156 8.89 1.35 13.23
N HIS A 157 8.72 0.02 13.21
CA HIS A 157 8.50 -0.81 14.39
C HIS A 157 9.64 -0.66 15.40
N SER A 158 10.88 -0.81 14.95
CA SER A 158 12.05 -0.73 15.82
C SER A 158 12.26 0.66 16.42
N VAL A 159 11.97 1.73 15.65
CA VAL A 159 12.03 3.12 16.15
C VAL A 159 10.92 3.38 17.17
N ASN A 160 9.70 2.92 16.90
CA ASN A 160 8.57 3.08 17.82
C ASN A 160 8.76 2.27 19.12
N GLU A 161 9.37 1.07 19.03
CA GLU A 161 9.67 0.24 20.19
C GLU A 161 10.78 0.86 21.07
N SER A 162 11.79 1.47 20.44
CA SER A 162 12.91 2.12 21.14
C SER A 162 12.52 3.48 21.73
N ASP A 163 11.70 4.24 21.07
CA ASP A 163 11.22 5.56 21.50
C ASP A 163 9.79 5.85 21.00
N PRO A 164 8.76 5.48 21.78
CA PRO A 164 7.36 5.71 21.42
C PRO A 164 6.96 7.18 21.27
N SER A 165 7.79 8.13 21.73
CA SER A 165 7.53 9.56 21.60
C SER A 165 7.80 10.10 20.20
N LYS A 166 8.56 9.38 19.38
CA LYS A 166 8.91 9.78 18.02
C LYS A 166 7.69 9.76 17.10
N LYS A 167 7.54 10.83 16.37
CA LYS A 167 6.48 10.97 15.37
C LYS A 167 6.91 10.30 14.07
N ILE A 168 6.19 9.26 13.69
CA ILE A 168 6.43 8.51 12.45
C ILE A 168 5.30 8.84 11.47
N ALA A 169 5.65 9.27 10.26
CA ALA A 169 4.69 9.38 9.17
C ALA A 169 5.04 8.35 8.07
N TYR A 170 4.02 7.62 7.66
CA TYR A 170 4.06 6.70 6.52
C TYR A 170 3.07 7.14 5.46
N VAL A 171 3.49 7.08 4.20
CA VAL A 171 2.61 7.37 3.07
C VAL A 171 3.09 6.64 1.82
N LYS A 172 2.17 6.20 0.96
CA LYS A 172 2.51 5.72 -0.39
C LYS A 172 2.62 6.90 -1.35
N GLY A 173 3.45 6.79 -2.40
CA GLY A 173 3.66 7.86 -3.38
C GLY A 173 2.39 8.32 -4.10
N ASP A 174 1.46 7.41 -4.40
CA ASP A 174 0.16 7.74 -4.97
C ASP A 174 -0.77 8.39 -3.94
N GLU A 175 -0.77 7.92 -2.69
CA GLU A 175 -1.54 8.49 -1.59
C GLU A 175 -1.07 9.91 -1.25
N PHE A 176 0.25 10.16 -1.22
CA PHE A 176 0.82 11.49 -1.06
C PHE A 176 0.28 12.46 -2.13
N THR A 177 0.23 12.00 -3.39
CA THR A 177 -0.35 12.79 -4.49
C THR A 177 -1.84 13.08 -4.25
N ASN A 178 -2.61 12.07 -3.86
CA ASN A 178 -4.06 12.21 -3.63
C ASN A 178 -4.36 13.15 -2.44
N LYS A 179 -3.61 13.02 -1.35
CA LYS A 179 -3.71 13.92 -0.18
C LYS A 179 -3.35 15.35 -0.55
N LEU A 180 -2.30 15.55 -1.35
CA LEU A 180 -1.91 16.88 -1.84
C LEU A 180 -3.03 17.52 -2.66
N VAL A 181 -3.57 16.81 -3.66
CA VAL A 181 -4.66 17.32 -4.52
C VAL A 181 -5.89 17.68 -3.68
N LYS A 182 -6.28 16.82 -2.73
CA LYS A 182 -7.39 17.07 -1.83
C LYS A 182 -7.16 18.31 -0.98
N SER A 183 -5.97 18.45 -0.38
CA SER A 183 -5.61 19.60 0.47
C SER A 183 -5.57 20.92 -0.30
N LEU A 184 -5.17 20.89 -1.58
CA LEU A 184 -5.24 22.04 -2.48
C LEU A 184 -6.70 22.44 -2.76
N GLN A 185 -7.57 21.48 -3.06
CA GLN A 185 -8.99 21.72 -3.32
C GLN A 185 -9.73 22.26 -2.09
N GLU A 186 -9.41 21.73 -0.92
CA GLU A 186 -10.01 22.13 0.36
C GLU A 186 -9.34 23.36 1.01
N ARG A 187 -8.27 23.89 0.43
CA ARG A 187 -7.45 25.00 0.96
C ARG A 187 -6.86 24.70 2.35
N ARG A 188 -6.44 23.45 2.59
CA ARG A 188 -5.88 22.95 3.85
C ARG A 188 -4.40 22.58 3.74
N MET A 189 -3.63 23.33 2.99
CA MET A 189 -2.21 23.03 2.78
C MET A 189 -1.38 23.04 4.07
N ASP A 190 -1.77 23.84 5.06
CA ASP A 190 -1.07 23.90 6.35
C ASP A 190 -1.24 22.59 7.14
N GLU A 191 -2.42 21.96 7.09
CA GLU A 191 -2.66 20.64 7.71
C GLU A 191 -1.80 19.56 7.03
N PHE A 192 -1.76 19.56 5.71
CA PHE A 192 -0.92 18.66 4.92
C PHE A 192 0.57 18.80 5.26
N ARG A 193 1.06 20.04 5.34
CA ARG A 193 2.46 20.34 5.70
C ARG A 193 2.78 19.91 7.12
N ASN A 194 1.86 20.14 8.06
CA ASN A 194 2.02 19.72 9.45
C ASN A 194 2.04 18.21 9.60
N GLU A 195 1.24 17.48 8.83
CA GLU A 195 1.21 16.01 8.83
C GLU A 195 2.56 15.41 8.45
N PHE A 196 3.23 15.96 7.41
CA PHE A 196 4.42 15.33 6.83
C PHE A 196 5.74 16.00 7.21
N ARG A 197 5.77 17.31 7.58
CA ARG A 197 7.02 18.01 7.84
C ARG A 197 7.45 18.00 9.31
N ASN A 198 6.48 17.76 10.24
CA ASN A 198 6.74 17.79 11.69
C ASN A 198 6.86 16.36 12.26
N VAL A 199 7.72 15.56 11.68
CA VAL A 199 7.91 14.13 12.00
C VAL A 199 9.39 13.82 12.22
N ASP A 200 9.70 12.86 13.09
CA ASP A 200 11.06 12.41 13.37
C ASP A 200 11.52 11.34 12.36
N LEU A 201 10.58 10.57 11.84
CA LEU A 201 10.81 9.55 10.81
C LEU A 201 9.75 9.67 9.72
N PHE A 202 10.19 9.95 8.50
CA PHE A 202 9.33 10.00 7.32
C PHE A 202 9.59 8.81 6.41
N LEU A 203 8.55 8.02 6.19
CA LEU A 203 8.58 6.80 5.38
C LEU A 203 7.70 7.00 4.14
N ILE A 204 8.29 6.89 2.97
CA ILE A 204 7.52 6.90 1.73
C ILE A 204 7.75 5.62 0.94
N ASP A 205 6.65 4.92 0.65
CA ASP A 205 6.66 3.69 -0.13
C ASP A 205 6.30 3.97 -1.58
N ASP A 206 6.97 3.28 -2.50
CA ASP A 206 6.71 3.34 -3.93
C ASP A 206 6.78 4.78 -4.51
N ILE A 207 7.90 5.48 -4.28
CA ILE A 207 8.13 6.86 -4.72
C ILE A 207 7.99 7.07 -6.24
N GLN A 208 8.12 6.01 -7.05
CA GLN A 208 7.96 6.09 -8.50
C GLN A 208 6.59 6.64 -8.92
N PHE A 209 5.57 6.56 -8.08
CA PHE A 209 4.23 7.09 -8.38
C PHE A 209 4.13 8.62 -8.36
N ILE A 210 5.12 9.34 -7.81
CA ILE A 210 5.18 10.81 -7.95
C ILE A 210 5.90 11.26 -9.23
N ALA A 211 6.67 10.36 -9.86
CA ALA A 211 7.41 10.68 -11.07
C ALA A 211 6.46 11.13 -12.21
N GLY A 212 6.84 12.17 -12.94
CA GLY A 212 6.00 12.79 -13.98
C GLY A 212 4.91 13.75 -13.49
N LYS A 213 4.72 13.92 -12.16
CA LYS A 213 3.72 14.83 -11.59
C LYS A 213 4.41 16.07 -11.01
N THR A 214 4.65 17.09 -11.82
CA THR A 214 5.47 18.26 -11.47
C THR A 214 5.07 18.91 -10.13
N SER A 215 3.78 19.24 -9.95
CA SER A 215 3.32 19.88 -8.71
C SER A 215 3.51 18.99 -7.46
N THR A 216 3.38 17.67 -7.62
CA THR A 216 3.61 16.72 -6.53
C THR A 216 5.10 16.62 -6.21
N GLN A 217 5.95 16.59 -7.22
CA GLN A 217 7.41 16.58 -7.03
C GLN A 217 7.91 17.85 -6.36
N GLU A 218 7.34 19.01 -6.70
CA GLU A 218 7.67 20.28 -6.07
C GLU A 218 7.31 20.29 -4.57
N GLU A 219 6.10 19.91 -4.19
CA GLU A 219 5.69 19.86 -2.78
C GLU A 219 6.46 18.76 -2.01
N PHE A 220 6.74 17.62 -2.66
CA PHE A 220 7.57 16.58 -2.07
C PHE A 220 9.00 17.06 -1.83
N PHE A 221 9.61 17.79 -2.76
CA PHE A 221 10.94 18.39 -2.60
C PHE A 221 10.99 19.34 -1.40
N ASN A 222 9.97 20.18 -1.23
CA ASN A 222 9.86 21.10 -0.09
C ASN A 222 9.68 20.33 1.22
N THR A 223 8.90 19.27 1.23
CA THR A 223 8.71 18.37 2.39
C THR A 223 10.00 17.65 2.75
N PHE A 224 10.68 17.08 1.76
CA PHE A 224 11.98 16.43 1.92
C PHE A 224 13.01 17.38 2.57
N ASN A 225 13.16 18.59 2.02
CA ASN A 225 14.13 19.55 2.55
C ASN A 225 13.79 19.96 4.01
N ALA A 226 12.53 20.20 4.32
CA ALA A 226 12.12 20.56 5.67
C ALA A 226 12.50 19.47 6.71
N ILE A 227 12.28 18.20 6.36
CA ILE A 227 12.62 17.06 7.23
C ILE A 227 14.14 16.89 7.31
N TYR A 228 14.84 16.93 6.19
CA TYR A 228 16.29 16.74 6.10
C TYR A 228 17.07 17.82 6.84
N GLU A 229 16.66 19.10 6.70
CA GLU A 229 17.29 20.24 7.37
C GLU A 229 17.06 20.22 8.89
N SER A 230 15.92 19.67 9.33
CA SER A 230 15.64 19.45 10.76
C SER A 230 16.45 18.27 11.36
N GLY A 231 17.23 17.55 10.56
CA GLY A 231 18.01 16.39 11.01
C GLY A 231 17.16 15.12 11.20
N ASN A 232 15.92 15.12 10.73
CA ASN A 232 15.00 13.99 10.87
C ASN A 232 15.20 12.97 9.74
N GLN A 233 14.88 11.71 10.01
CA GLN A 233 15.17 10.60 9.13
C GLN A 233 14.15 10.46 8.01
N ILE A 234 14.65 10.20 6.79
CA ILE A 234 13.83 9.89 5.60
C ILE A 234 14.21 8.50 5.10
N VAL A 235 13.19 7.65 4.85
CA VAL A 235 13.34 6.35 4.20
C VAL A 235 12.41 6.29 3.01
N ILE A 236 12.95 5.90 1.87
CA ILE A 236 12.25 5.90 0.59
C ILE A 236 12.34 4.51 -0.01
N THR A 237 11.24 3.99 -0.54
CA THR A 237 11.28 2.78 -1.37
C THR A 237 10.92 3.06 -2.82
N SER A 238 11.43 2.23 -3.73
CA SER A 238 11.16 2.32 -5.15
C SER A 238 11.27 0.97 -5.85
N ASP A 239 10.63 0.83 -7.00
CA ASP A 239 10.81 -0.34 -7.87
C ASP A 239 12.13 -0.30 -8.67
N ARG A 240 12.81 0.85 -8.73
CA ARG A 240 14.05 1.09 -9.49
C ARG A 240 14.92 2.17 -8.86
N PRO A 241 16.22 2.26 -9.20
CA PRO A 241 17.10 3.31 -8.69
C PRO A 241 16.74 4.70 -9.24
N PRO A 242 17.09 5.80 -8.53
CA PRO A 242 16.76 7.18 -8.94
C PRO A 242 17.18 7.52 -10.37
N LYS A 243 18.35 7.06 -10.79
CA LYS A 243 18.90 7.30 -12.15
C LYS A 243 18.06 6.70 -13.28
N GLU A 244 17.24 5.70 -13.00
CA GLU A 244 16.36 5.07 -13.99
C GLU A 244 14.95 5.69 -14.04
N MET A 245 14.65 6.64 -13.17
CA MET A 245 13.39 7.39 -13.19
C MET A 245 13.52 8.61 -14.11
N SER A 246 13.22 8.42 -15.39
CA SER A 246 13.40 9.46 -16.42
C SER A 246 12.55 10.72 -16.21
N THR A 247 11.41 10.59 -15.52
CA THR A 247 10.46 11.69 -15.24
C THR A 247 10.59 12.27 -13.84
N LEU A 248 11.61 11.84 -13.08
CA LEU A 248 11.97 12.43 -11.80
C LEU A 248 12.81 13.69 -12.02
N GLU A 249 12.47 14.77 -11.34
CA GLU A 249 13.22 16.03 -11.41
C GLU A 249 14.66 15.84 -10.89
N ASP A 250 15.63 16.47 -11.57
CA ASP A 250 17.06 16.32 -11.26
C ASP A 250 17.41 16.71 -9.81
N ARG A 251 16.71 17.71 -9.26
CA ARG A 251 16.89 18.14 -7.87
C ARG A 251 16.50 17.05 -6.87
N LEU A 252 15.40 16.29 -7.10
CA LEU A 252 15.00 15.15 -6.27
C LEU A 252 15.95 13.98 -6.47
N ARG A 253 16.33 13.69 -7.72
CA ARG A 253 17.30 12.64 -8.03
C ARG A 253 18.60 12.86 -7.28
N SER A 254 19.15 14.06 -7.32
CA SER A 254 20.38 14.42 -6.58
C SER A 254 20.23 14.24 -5.07
N ARG A 255 19.06 14.55 -4.49
CA ARG A 255 18.79 14.36 -3.07
C ARG A 255 18.73 12.87 -2.69
N PHE A 256 18.13 12.05 -3.53
CA PHE A 256 18.04 10.60 -3.30
C PHE A 256 19.40 9.93 -3.43
N GLU A 257 20.19 10.31 -4.41
CA GLU A 257 21.54 9.79 -4.65
C GLU A 257 22.57 10.30 -3.62
N GLY A 258 22.28 11.39 -2.94
CA GLY A 258 23.10 11.93 -1.84
C GLY A 258 23.05 11.09 -0.56
N GLY A 259 22.14 10.12 -0.45
CA GLY A 259 21.99 9.21 0.68
C GLY A 259 22.55 7.81 0.41
N ILE A 260 22.04 6.83 1.18
CA ILE A 260 22.39 5.41 0.99
C ILE A 260 21.41 4.79 0.00
N LEU A 261 21.93 4.26 -1.10
CA LEU A 261 21.18 3.47 -2.08
C LEU A 261 21.36 1.98 -1.77
N ALA A 262 20.28 1.32 -1.37
CA ALA A 262 20.28 -0.09 -0.99
C ALA A 262 19.38 -0.88 -1.96
N ASP A 263 19.98 -1.77 -2.74
CA ASP A 263 19.26 -2.64 -3.66
C ASP A 263 18.79 -3.93 -2.98
N ILE A 264 17.67 -4.43 -3.45
CA ILE A 264 17.17 -5.76 -3.13
C ILE A 264 17.00 -6.54 -4.44
N GLN A 265 17.78 -7.61 -4.57
CA GLN A 265 17.72 -8.51 -5.72
C GLN A 265 16.80 -9.71 -5.43
N PRO A 266 16.32 -10.42 -6.46
CA PRO A 266 15.61 -11.68 -6.27
C PRO A 266 16.41 -12.65 -5.39
N PRO A 267 15.77 -13.33 -4.42
CA PRO A 267 16.44 -14.26 -3.54
C PRO A 267 16.97 -15.48 -4.29
N ASP A 268 18.11 -16.01 -3.86
CA ASP A 268 18.64 -17.29 -4.31
C ASP A 268 17.74 -18.49 -3.90
N PHE A 269 18.09 -19.68 -4.35
CA PHE A 269 17.28 -20.88 -4.07
C PHE A 269 17.19 -21.17 -2.57
N GLU A 270 18.30 -21.12 -1.85
CA GLU A 270 18.38 -21.39 -0.41
C GLU A 270 17.51 -20.42 0.37
N THR A 271 17.61 -19.14 0.06
CA THR A 271 16.78 -18.09 0.68
C THR A 271 15.30 -18.30 0.38
N ARG A 272 14.91 -18.71 -0.86
CA ARG A 272 13.52 -19.03 -1.17
C ARG A 272 13.00 -20.23 -0.41
N VAL A 273 13.81 -21.27 -0.21
CA VAL A 273 13.45 -22.44 0.62
C VAL A 273 13.14 -21.99 2.06
N VAL A 274 13.98 -21.15 2.65
CA VAL A 274 13.78 -20.64 4.02
C VAL A 274 12.53 -19.76 4.09
N ILE A 275 12.33 -18.89 3.12
CA ILE A 275 11.11 -18.04 3.02
C ILE A 275 9.85 -18.92 2.94
N THR A 276 9.86 -19.93 2.09
CA THR A 276 8.71 -20.83 1.89
C THR A 276 8.36 -21.56 3.19
N ARG A 277 9.36 -22.11 3.90
CA ARG A 277 9.17 -22.77 5.20
C ARG A 277 8.60 -21.82 6.26
N ASN A 278 9.18 -20.64 6.40
CA ASN A 278 8.71 -19.67 7.39
C ASN A 278 7.30 -19.18 7.12
N LYS A 279 6.97 -18.88 5.86
CA LYS A 279 5.61 -18.47 5.49
C LYS A 279 4.60 -19.58 5.69
N ALA A 280 4.95 -20.85 5.38
CA ALA A 280 4.10 -22.02 5.67
C ALA A 280 3.88 -22.16 7.18
N ALA A 281 4.94 -22.09 7.99
CA ALA A 281 4.86 -22.20 9.44
C ALA A 281 3.99 -21.11 10.07
N GLN A 282 4.11 -19.85 9.60
CA GLN A 282 3.28 -18.72 10.06
C GLN A 282 1.77 -18.97 9.86
N LEU A 283 1.39 -19.69 8.79
CA LEU A 283 0.00 -20.06 8.50
C LEU A 283 -0.38 -21.46 9.01
N GLY A 284 0.42 -22.08 9.87
CA GLY A 284 0.15 -23.42 10.42
C GLY A 284 0.16 -24.54 9.37
N LEU A 285 0.80 -24.29 8.21
CA LEU A 285 0.86 -25.23 7.11
C LEU A 285 2.12 -26.10 7.18
N VAL A 286 1.97 -27.41 7.34
CA VAL A 286 3.08 -28.36 7.30
C VAL A 286 3.26 -28.85 5.86
N LEU A 287 4.40 -28.55 5.26
CA LEU A 287 4.79 -29.01 3.93
C LEU A 287 5.94 -30.02 4.01
N SER A 288 5.96 -31.00 3.10
CA SER A 288 7.13 -31.87 2.94
C SER A 288 8.31 -31.09 2.36
N ASN A 289 9.54 -31.57 2.60
CA ASN A 289 10.73 -30.97 2.02
C ASN A 289 10.66 -30.86 0.50
N ASP A 290 10.21 -31.93 -0.15
CA ASP A 290 10.04 -31.97 -1.62
C ASP A 290 9.07 -30.88 -2.11
N SER A 291 7.97 -30.65 -1.39
CA SER A 291 7.01 -29.59 -1.72
C SER A 291 7.62 -28.19 -1.56
N VAL A 292 8.38 -27.96 -0.50
CA VAL A 292 9.08 -26.69 -0.26
C VAL A 292 10.11 -26.42 -1.35
N GLU A 293 10.94 -27.39 -1.69
CA GLU A 293 11.94 -27.28 -2.74
C GLU A 293 11.29 -27.11 -4.12
N TYR A 294 10.18 -27.80 -4.38
CA TYR A 294 9.44 -27.66 -5.62
C TYR A 294 8.85 -26.25 -5.77
N ILE A 295 8.29 -25.66 -4.70
CA ILE A 295 7.83 -24.27 -4.70
C ILE A 295 9.02 -23.33 -4.95
N ALA A 296 10.11 -23.49 -4.21
CA ALA A 296 11.29 -22.63 -4.32
C ALA A 296 11.95 -22.69 -5.71
N ASN A 297 11.91 -23.83 -6.39
CA ASN A 297 12.44 -24.00 -7.77
C ASN A 297 11.56 -23.33 -8.83
N ASN A 298 10.23 -23.37 -8.65
CA ASN A 298 9.29 -22.94 -9.69
C ASN A 298 8.77 -21.51 -9.48
N VAL A 299 8.91 -20.94 -8.28
CA VAL A 299 8.48 -19.58 -7.95
C VAL A 299 9.72 -18.72 -7.71
N THR A 300 10.23 -18.12 -8.77
CA THR A 300 11.51 -17.39 -8.77
C THR A 300 11.36 -15.88 -8.87
N ALA A 301 10.21 -15.36 -9.28
CA ALA A 301 10.05 -13.96 -9.64
C ALA A 301 10.04 -13.02 -8.39
N ASN A 302 9.27 -13.36 -7.37
CA ASN A 302 9.16 -12.55 -6.16
C ASN A 302 8.56 -13.32 -4.97
N ILE A 303 8.70 -12.75 -3.77
CA ILE A 303 8.22 -13.34 -2.51
C ILE A 303 6.70 -13.34 -2.41
N ARG A 304 6.01 -12.33 -2.99
CA ARG A 304 4.53 -12.28 -3.02
C ARG A 304 3.93 -13.49 -3.71
N GLN A 305 4.58 -14.02 -4.76
CA GLN A 305 4.10 -15.25 -5.41
C GLN A 305 4.26 -16.46 -4.50
N ILE A 306 5.36 -16.57 -3.74
CA ILE A 306 5.53 -17.63 -2.73
C ILE A 306 4.41 -17.54 -1.69
N GLU A 307 4.14 -16.35 -1.16
CA GLU A 307 3.04 -16.09 -0.21
C GLU A 307 1.68 -16.48 -0.81
N GLY A 308 1.44 -16.13 -2.07
CA GLY A 308 0.22 -16.51 -2.80
C GLY A 308 0.03 -18.01 -2.90
N VAL A 309 1.10 -18.76 -3.23
CA VAL A 309 1.07 -20.22 -3.27
C VAL A 309 0.75 -20.80 -1.88
N ILE A 310 1.43 -20.31 -0.83
CA ILE A 310 1.20 -20.80 0.55
C ILE A 310 -0.23 -20.51 1.01
N LYS A 311 -0.75 -19.29 0.77
CA LYS A 311 -2.14 -18.94 1.07
C LYS A 311 -3.14 -19.84 0.34
N SER A 312 -2.90 -20.13 -0.93
CA SER A 312 -3.74 -21.04 -1.73
C SER A 312 -3.75 -22.45 -1.15
N LEU A 313 -2.59 -22.97 -0.74
CA LEU A 313 -2.47 -24.30 -0.12
C LEU A 313 -3.14 -24.34 1.26
N THR A 314 -3.01 -23.28 2.06
CA THR A 314 -3.69 -23.16 3.36
C THR A 314 -5.20 -23.17 3.20
N ALA A 315 -5.72 -22.32 2.30
CA ALA A 315 -7.15 -22.28 2.00
C ALA A 315 -7.68 -23.66 1.51
N TYR A 316 -6.91 -24.35 0.67
CA TYR A 316 -7.26 -25.70 0.22
C TYR A 316 -7.37 -26.67 1.40
N LYS A 317 -6.37 -26.67 2.31
CA LYS A 317 -6.36 -27.54 3.50
C LYS A 317 -7.57 -27.27 4.40
N GLU A 318 -7.90 -26.01 4.64
CA GLU A 318 -8.98 -25.60 5.55
C GLU A 318 -10.37 -25.84 4.97
N ILE A 319 -10.61 -25.45 3.71
CA ILE A 319 -11.93 -25.48 3.09
C ILE A 319 -12.29 -26.89 2.63
N ILE A 320 -11.33 -27.62 2.06
CA ILE A 320 -11.57 -28.96 1.47
C ILE A 320 -11.15 -30.08 2.42
N SER A 321 -10.53 -29.75 3.58
CA SER A 321 -10.00 -30.73 4.55
C SER A 321 -9.08 -31.78 3.91
N GLY A 322 -8.36 -31.37 2.87
CA GLY A 322 -7.57 -32.24 2.02
C GLY A 322 -6.13 -32.42 2.48
N VAL A 323 -5.53 -33.55 2.16
CA VAL A 323 -4.09 -33.74 2.27
C VAL A 323 -3.43 -33.01 1.11
N ILE A 324 -2.37 -32.24 1.39
CA ILE A 324 -1.61 -31.55 0.36
C ILE A 324 -0.79 -32.56 -0.42
N THR A 325 -1.20 -32.82 -1.66
CA THR A 325 -0.47 -33.66 -2.58
C THR A 325 0.41 -32.86 -3.53
N PRO A 326 1.43 -33.47 -4.17
CA PRO A 326 2.26 -32.75 -5.16
C PRO A 326 1.44 -32.14 -6.31
N GLU A 327 0.33 -32.73 -6.70
CA GLU A 327 -0.57 -32.19 -7.72
C GLU A 327 -1.23 -30.89 -7.29
N TYR A 328 -1.60 -30.75 -5.99
CA TYR A 328 -2.14 -29.51 -5.48
C TYR A 328 -1.09 -28.42 -5.38
N VAL A 329 0.15 -28.76 -4.99
CA VAL A 329 1.27 -27.81 -5.00
C VAL A 329 1.50 -27.28 -6.42
N LYS A 330 1.52 -28.16 -7.40
CA LYS A 330 1.65 -27.80 -8.82
C LYS A 330 0.52 -26.88 -9.28
N ARG A 331 -0.74 -27.20 -8.97
CA ARG A 331 -1.90 -26.36 -9.31
C ARG A 331 -1.85 -24.99 -8.62
N ALA A 332 -1.44 -24.94 -7.36
CA ALA A 332 -1.30 -23.68 -6.63
C ALA A 332 -0.23 -22.79 -7.26
N ILE A 333 0.92 -23.35 -7.66
CA ILE A 333 1.97 -22.63 -8.39
C ILE A 333 1.41 -22.13 -9.73
N GLU A 334 0.79 -23.00 -10.52
CA GLU A 334 0.23 -22.62 -11.82
C GLU A 334 -0.82 -21.53 -11.70
N SER A 335 -1.67 -21.55 -10.67
CA SER A 335 -2.67 -20.52 -10.45
C SER A 335 -2.02 -19.15 -10.14
N VAL A 336 -0.99 -19.13 -9.30
CA VAL A 336 -0.30 -17.88 -8.89
C VAL A 336 0.65 -17.37 -9.97
N THR A 337 1.36 -18.27 -10.68
CA THR A 337 2.28 -17.86 -11.75
C THR A 337 1.53 -17.46 -13.02
N LYS A 338 0.38 -18.08 -13.33
CA LYS A 338 -0.50 -17.65 -14.43
C LYS A 338 -1.29 -16.38 -14.11
N ILE A 339 -1.61 -16.12 -12.83
CA ILE A 339 -2.18 -14.83 -12.37
C ILE A 339 -1.12 -13.72 -12.44
N GLY A 340 0.17 -14.08 -12.46
CA GLY A 340 1.27 -13.12 -12.68
C GLY A 340 1.33 -12.53 -14.09
N GLU A 341 0.62 -13.08 -15.06
CA GLU A 341 0.27 -12.42 -16.31
C GLU A 341 -1.10 -11.72 -16.13
N TYR A 342 -1.12 -10.65 -15.32
CA TYR A 342 -2.20 -9.68 -15.43
C TYR A 342 -2.24 -9.18 -16.87
N ILE A 343 -3.20 -9.69 -17.65
CA ILE A 343 -3.44 -9.21 -19.00
C ILE A 343 -4.29 -7.95 -18.86
N PRO A 344 -3.68 -6.75 -18.97
CA PRO A 344 -4.42 -5.51 -18.84
C PRO A 344 -5.45 -5.38 -19.96
N SER A 345 -6.61 -4.80 -19.65
CA SER A 345 -7.58 -4.51 -20.71
C SER A 345 -7.02 -3.45 -21.67
N PRO A 346 -7.41 -3.48 -22.95
CA PRO A 346 -7.02 -2.47 -23.92
C PRO A 346 -7.33 -1.05 -23.47
N GLU A 347 -8.48 -0.84 -22.82
CA GLU A 347 -8.93 0.45 -22.28
C GLU A 347 -7.93 0.94 -21.22
N ARG A 348 -7.50 0.07 -20.30
CA ARG A 348 -6.53 0.43 -19.26
C ARG A 348 -5.19 0.84 -19.87
N ILE A 349 -4.72 0.12 -20.90
CA ILE A 349 -3.49 0.47 -21.61
C ILE A 349 -3.63 1.87 -22.24
N ILE A 350 -4.76 2.15 -22.90
CA ILE A 350 -5.05 3.46 -23.49
C ILE A 350 -5.03 4.54 -22.40
N THR A 351 -5.79 4.34 -21.33
CA THR A 351 -5.93 5.34 -20.25
C THR A 351 -4.60 5.64 -19.56
N GLN A 352 -3.79 4.62 -19.24
CA GLN A 352 -2.50 4.85 -18.59
C GLN A 352 -1.48 5.50 -19.55
N THR A 353 -1.52 5.14 -20.83
CA THR A 353 -0.67 5.81 -21.85
C THR A 353 -1.11 7.26 -22.07
N ALA A 354 -2.41 7.52 -22.13
CA ALA A 354 -2.95 8.87 -22.24
C ALA A 354 -2.54 9.75 -21.04
N ARG A 355 -2.70 9.24 -19.82
CA ARG A 355 -2.28 9.94 -18.60
C ARG A 355 -0.79 10.29 -18.60
N TYR A 356 0.06 9.38 -19.03
CA TYR A 356 1.50 9.62 -19.09
C TYR A 356 1.88 10.78 -20.01
N TYR A 357 1.13 10.96 -21.11
CA TYR A 357 1.33 12.03 -22.10
C TYR A 357 0.47 13.27 -21.86
N ASN A 358 -0.31 13.33 -20.75
CA ASN A 358 -1.29 14.38 -20.47
C ASN A 358 -2.31 14.56 -21.61
N LEU A 359 -2.81 13.45 -22.15
CA LEU A 359 -3.81 13.36 -23.20
C LEU A 359 -5.09 12.74 -22.68
N SER A 360 -6.20 12.91 -23.42
CA SER A 360 -7.43 12.14 -23.19
C SER A 360 -7.38 10.79 -23.94
N ASP A 361 -8.25 9.86 -23.54
CA ASP A 361 -8.40 8.57 -24.24
C ASP A 361 -8.87 8.77 -25.68
N GLU A 362 -9.73 9.81 -25.91
CA GLU A 362 -10.22 10.21 -27.21
C GLU A 362 -9.10 10.72 -28.11
N ASP A 363 -8.09 11.41 -27.59
CA ASP A 363 -6.93 11.86 -28.37
C ASP A 363 -6.14 10.67 -28.92
N ILE A 364 -5.96 9.62 -28.11
CA ILE A 364 -5.26 8.41 -28.57
C ILE A 364 -6.09 7.66 -29.62
N LYS A 365 -7.39 7.50 -29.42
CA LYS A 365 -8.30 6.83 -30.37
C LYS A 365 -8.56 7.69 -31.62
N GLY A 366 -8.49 9.01 -31.49
CA GLY A 366 -8.84 9.98 -32.52
C GLY A 366 -7.85 10.06 -33.67
N GLN A 367 -8.08 11.04 -34.58
CA GLN A 367 -7.28 11.28 -35.79
C GLN A 367 -6.18 12.32 -35.59
N ASN A 368 -6.01 12.86 -34.40
CA ASN A 368 -5.00 13.87 -34.11
C ASN A 368 -3.59 13.34 -34.47
N ARG A 369 -2.83 14.15 -35.21
CA ARG A 369 -1.49 13.80 -35.73
C ARG A 369 -0.36 14.60 -35.07
N SER A 370 -0.61 15.23 -33.93
CA SER A 370 0.47 15.88 -33.18
C SER A 370 1.56 14.86 -32.84
N LYS A 371 2.80 15.31 -32.70
CA LYS A 371 3.94 14.43 -32.40
C LYS A 371 3.70 13.59 -31.14
N ASN A 372 3.25 14.23 -30.05
CA ASN A 372 2.99 13.57 -28.78
C ASN A 372 1.86 12.54 -28.88
N THR A 373 0.73 12.90 -29.52
CA THR A 373 -0.40 11.98 -29.70
C THR A 373 -0.05 10.79 -30.58
N THR A 374 0.77 11.02 -31.61
CA THR A 374 1.21 9.95 -32.50
C THR A 374 2.15 8.97 -31.76
N GLU A 375 3.10 9.49 -30.99
CA GLU A 375 4.02 8.68 -30.18
C GLU A 375 3.25 7.88 -29.12
N ALA A 376 2.35 8.52 -28.36
CA ALA A 376 1.51 7.86 -27.36
C ALA A 376 0.69 6.72 -27.96
N ARG A 377 0.08 6.95 -29.14
CA ARG A 377 -0.70 5.92 -29.86
C ARG A 377 0.19 4.75 -30.30
N GLN A 378 1.40 5.00 -30.80
CA GLN A 378 2.35 3.96 -31.20
C GLN A 378 2.79 3.11 -30.01
N ILE A 379 3.03 3.75 -28.85
CA ILE A 379 3.35 3.06 -27.60
C ILE A 379 2.16 2.23 -27.11
N ALA A 380 0.94 2.75 -27.16
CA ALA A 380 -0.26 1.99 -26.79
C ALA A 380 -0.42 0.73 -27.66
N MET A 381 -0.18 0.82 -28.99
CA MET A 381 -0.20 -0.34 -29.89
C MET A 381 0.87 -1.37 -29.52
N TYR A 382 2.09 -0.92 -29.23
CA TYR A 382 3.19 -1.78 -28.78
C TYR A 382 2.87 -2.49 -27.46
N LEU A 383 2.36 -1.74 -26.47
CA LEU A 383 1.99 -2.29 -25.16
C LEU A 383 0.81 -3.26 -25.26
N MET A 384 -0.20 -2.98 -26.08
CA MET A 384 -1.28 -3.93 -26.34
C MET A 384 -0.72 -5.24 -26.94
N ARG A 385 0.23 -5.16 -27.85
CA ARG A 385 0.84 -6.37 -28.46
C ARG A 385 1.70 -7.15 -27.47
N SER A 386 2.45 -6.46 -26.61
CA SER A 386 3.40 -7.07 -25.67
C SER A 386 2.74 -7.57 -24.38
N LEU A 387 1.66 -6.92 -23.91
CA LEU A 387 1.02 -7.22 -22.64
C LEU A 387 -0.32 -7.98 -22.78
N THR A 388 -0.81 -8.18 -24.00
CA THR A 388 -2.07 -8.89 -24.27
C THR A 388 -1.92 -9.92 -25.38
N ASN A 389 -2.90 -10.82 -25.49
CA ASN A 389 -2.96 -11.81 -26.57
C ASN A 389 -3.70 -11.31 -27.83
N LEU A 390 -3.91 -9.98 -27.98
CA LEU A 390 -4.65 -9.42 -29.09
C LEU A 390 -3.92 -9.57 -30.41
N SER A 391 -4.69 -9.87 -31.45
CA SER A 391 -4.17 -9.85 -32.82
C SER A 391 -3.95 -8.41 -33.32
N LEU A 392 -3.12 -8.25 -34.35
CA LEU A 392 -2.90 -6.92 -34.97
C LEU A 392 -4.22 -6.29 -35.48
N LYS A 393 -5.17 -7.12 -35.85
CA LYS A 393 -6.52 -6.69 -36.29
C LYS A 393 -7.30 -6.12 -35.11
N ASP A 394 -7.34 -6.85 -33.98
CA ASP A 394 -8.08 -6.45 -32.79
C ASP A 394 -7.49 -5.15 -32.20
N ILE A 395 -6.16 -5.01 -32.17
CA ILE A 395 -5.49 -3.78 -31.75
C ILE A 395 -5.88 -2.62 -32.67
N GLY A 396 -5.94 -2.90 -33.96
CA GLY A 396 -6.39 -1.90 -34.95
C GLY A 396 -7.82 -1.44 -34.71
N GLU A 397 -8.73 -2.35 -34.41
CA GLU A 397 -10.13 -2.04 -34.09
C GLU A 397 -10.25 -1.15 -32.84
N GLN A 398 -9.48 -1.41 -31.77
CA GLN A 398 -9.47 -0.61 -30.55
C GLN A 398 -9.05 0.86 -30.77
N LEU A 399 -8.21 1.11 -31.77
CA LEU A 399 -7.63 2.43 -32.04
C LEU A 399 -8.08 3.06 -33.38
N GLY A 400 -9.06 2.44 -34.06
CA GLY A 400 -9.55 2.92 -35.35
C GLY A 400 -8.47 2.96 -36.44
N ARG A 401 -7.58 1.95 -36.48
CA ARG A 401 -6.46 1.85 -37.45
C ARG A 401 -6.43 0.50 -38.14
N ASN A 402 -5.85 0.47 -39.34
CA ASN A 402 -5.66 -0.79 -40.04
C ASN A 402 -4.45 -1.58 -39.48
N HIS A 403 -4.45 -2.89 -39.69
CA HIS A 403 -3.40 -3.79 -39.20
C HIS A 403 -1.98 -3.46 -39.69
N ALA A 404 -1.86 -2.88 -40.90
CA ALA A 404 -0.57 -2.48 -41.44
C ALA A 404 0.01 -1.28 -40.67
N THR A 405 -0.84 -0.32 -40.29
CA THR A 405 -0.46 0.81 -39.42
C THR A 405 -0.04 0.33 -38.04
N VAL A 406 -0.76 -0.64 -37.46
CA VAL A 406 -0.40 -1.23 -36.17
C VAL A 406 0.98 -1.90 -36.26
N LEU A 407 1.21 -2.73 -37.27
CA LEU A 407 2.48 -3.44 -37.46
C LEU A 407 3.65 -2.46 -37.65
N SER A 408 3.49 -1.43 -38.48
CA SER A 408 4.54 -0.42 -38.69
C SER A 408 4.82 0.39 -37.41
N SER A 409 3.80 0.67 -36.61
CA SER A 409 3.94 1.38 -35.35
C SER A 409 4.71 0.56 -34.31
N ILE A 410 4.39 -0.74 -34.20
CA ILE A 410 5.07 -1.67 -33.29
C ILE A 410 6.56 -1.77 -33.65
N ARG A 411 6.89 -2.04 -34.92
CA ARG A 411 8.27 -2.13 -35.38
C ARG A 411 9.06 -0.85 -35.09
N LYS A 412 8.45 0.30 -35.33
CA LYS A 412 9.09 1.60 -35.06
C LYS A 412 9.41 1.76 -33.55
N ILE A 413 8.53 1.34 -32.66
CA ILE A 413 8.78 1.40 -31.23
C ILE A 413 9.85 0.39 -30.82
N GLU A 414 9.86 -0.83 -31.39
CA GLU A 414 10.90 -1.84 -31.17
C GLU A 414 12.30 -1.30 -31.56
N ASP A 415 12.41 -0.66 -32.71
CA ASP A 415 13.66 -0.03 -33.17
C ASP A 415 14.10 1.12 -32.25
N LEU A 416 13.13 1.94 -31.77
CA LEU A 416 13.40 3.03 -30.84
C LEU A 416 13.83 2.53 -29.45
N ILE A 417 13.30 1.43 -28.96
CA ILE A 417 13.73 0.82 -27.69
C ILE A 417 15.20 0.40 -27.75
N GLN A 418 15.67 -0.10 -28.88
CA GLN A 418 17.06 -0.52 -29.07
C GLN A 418 18.01 0.67 -29.19
N SER A 419 17.58 1.79 -29.78
CA SER A 419 18.42 2.96 -30.10
C SER A 419 18.31 4.09 -29.07
N ASP A 420 17.21 4.21 -28.32
CA ASP A 420 16.95 5.31 -27.37
C ASP A 420 16.63 4.80 -25.97
N LYS A 421 17.57 4.97 -25.05
CA LYS A 421 17.40 4.61 -23.64
C LYS A 421 16.21 5.30 -22.96
N ASN A 422 15.87 6.54 -23.39
CA ASN A 422 14.73 7.28 -22.84
C ASN A 422 13.41 6.65 -23.29
N MET A 423 13.32 6.12 -24.51
CA MET A 423 12.13 5.41 -24.97
C MET A 423 11.90 4.12 -24.17
N ALA A 424 12.96 3.34 -23.95
CA ALA A 424 12.89 2.13 -23.13
C ALA A 424 12.45 2.44 -21.68
N ALA A 425 12.91 3.57 -21.10
CA ALA A 425 12.50 4.01 -19.77
C ALA A 425 11.01 4.39 -19.73
N ARG A 426 10.53 5.20 -20.71
CA ARG A 426 9.09 5.59 -20.80
C ARG A 426 8.17 4.38 -20.89
N ILE A 427 8.52 3.39 -21.70
CA ILE A 427 7.72 2.17 -21.86
C ILE A 427 7.67 1.39 -20.55
N ARG A 428 8.79 1.29 -19.82
CA ARG A 428 8.81 0.66 -18.48
C ARG A 428 7.92 1.40 -17.50
N ASP A 429 7.97 2.74 -17.47
CA ASP A 429 7.15 3.57 -16.59
C ASP A 429 5.65 3.36 -16.86
N ILE A 430 5.25 3.39 -18.13
CA ILE A 430 3.86 3.16 -18.51
C ILE A 430 3.44 1.71 -18.18
N SER A 431 4.27 0.72 -18.45
CA SER A 431 3.99 -0.69 -18.12
C SER A 431 3.84 -0.90 -16.61
N SER A 432 4.67 -0.24 -15.80
CA SER A 432 4.55 -0.28 -14.34
C SER A 432 3.22 0.30 -13.87
N ASN A 433 2.81 1.45 -14.43
CA ASN A 433 1.52 2.08 -14.10
C ASN A 433 0.31 1.23 -14.56
N ILE A 434 0.45 0.48 -15.66
CA ILE A 434 -0.59 -0.43 -16.14
C ILE A 434 -0.76 -1.61 -15.17
N ASN A 435 0.34 -2.15 -14.65
CA ASN A 435 0.37 -3.32 -13.78
C ASN A 435 0.13 -3.00 -12.29
N SER A 436 0.19 -1.73 -11.90
CA SER A 436 -0.20 -1.30 -10.55
C SER A 436 -1.73 -1.27 -10.45
N THR A 437 -2.27 -2.09 -9.58
CA THR A 437 -3.71 -2.18 -9.25
C THR A 437 -4.20 -0.97 -8.53
#